data_37b8c402595bc4bff21d96b9029a7251
#
_entry.id   37b8c402595bc4bff21d96b9029a7251
#
_cell.length_a   1.000
_cell.length_b   1.000
_cell.length_c   1.000
_cell.angle_alpha   90.00
_cell.angle_beta   90.00
_cell.angle_gamma   90.00
#
_symmetry.space_group_name_H-M   'P 1'
#
loop_
_entity.id
_entity.type
_entity.pdbx_description
1 polymer ?
#
loop_
_entity_poly.entity_id
_entity_poly.type
_entity_poly.pdbx_seq_one_letter_code
_entity_poly.pdbx_strand_id
1 'polypeptide(L)'
;MTSSFPGSLARAVRGIPLWARWLGTLLAFALLIFLIHTVVRTSGTSSEGSPEAEINRVSEIVIAQDQAPHTAPLLPGDTARSGLQGAIAADVRNRIRREELTGPLQSVRCAPSGPSQAGRHPFGCTVRSAGISFLFLGVVDERAETLTWCKRDPPPASNAPPTAPISSACRA
;
A
#
# COMPACT_ATOMS: atom_id res chain seq x y z
N MET A 1 -8.59 42.99 33.62
CA MET A 1 -8.47 43.76 32.36
C MET A 1 -9.71 43.48 31.54
N THR A 2 -10.71 44.35 31.67
CA THR A 2 -12.03 44.26 31.04
C THR A 2 -11.99 45.10 29.77
N SER A 3 -12.02 44.46 28.60
CA SER A 3 -12.09 45.15 27.33
C SER A 3 -13.55 45.42 26.94
N SER A 4 -13.94 46.71 27.05
CA SER A 4 -15.23 47.23 26.60
C SER A 4 -15.25 47.26 25.07
N PHE A 5 -16.16 46.56 24.44
CA PHE A 5 -16.47 46.71 23.01
C PHE A 5 -17.39 47.95 22.81
N PRO A 6 -17.10 48.83 21.89
CA PRO A 6 -17.91 50.00 21.63
C PRO A 6 -19.16 49.64 20.83
N GLY A 7 -20.31 49.84 21.45
CA GLY A 7 -21.64 49.59 20.88
C GLY A 7 -22.11 50.68 19.89
N SER A 8 -21.36 50.94 18.80
CA SER A 8 -21.65 52.00 17.83
C SER A 8 -22.23 51.56 16.49
N LEU A 9 -22.33 50.28 16.19
CA LEU A 9 -22.78 49.79 14.88
C LEU A 9 -24.31 49.60 14.73
N ALA A 10 -25.07 49.66 15.84
CA ALA A 10 -26.50 49.37 15.78
C ALA A 10 -27.40 50.50 15.28
N ARG A 11 -26.88 51.76 15.11
CA ARG A 11 -27.72 52.90 14.76
C ARG A 11 -27.74 53.25 13.25
N ALA A 12 -26.84 52.68 12.41
CA ALA A 12 -26.74 53.05 10.99
C ALA A 12 -27.76 52.33 10.06
N VAL A 13 -28.53 51.33 10.58
CA VAL A 13 -29.35 50.46 9.73
C VAL A 13 -30.81 50.94 9.55
N ARG A 14 -31.26 51.97 10.27
CA ARG A 14 -32.66 52.42 10.24
C ARG A 14 -33.10 53.25 9.05
N GLY A 15 -32.18 53.70 8.17
CA GLY A 15 -32.49 54.58 7.03
C GLY A 15 -32.45 53.91 5.65
N ILE A 16 -32.18 52.59 5.58
CA ILE A 16 -32.03 51.93 4.30
C ILE A 16 -33.40 51.50 3.78
N PRO A 17 -33.83 51.97 2.59
CA PRO A 17 -35.10 51.61 2.00
C PRO A 17 -35.20 50.08 1.78
N LEU A 18 -36.40 49.53 1.95
CA LEU A 18 -36.68 48.10 1.94
C LEU A 18 -36.10 47.41 0.70
N TRP A 19 -36.15 48.05 -0.47
CA TRP A 19 -35.58 47.52 -1.71
C TRP A 19 -34.06 47.38 -1.66
N ALA A 20 -33.34 48.26 -1.00
CA ALA A 20 -31.90 48.17 -0.84
C ALA A 20 -31.45 47.03 0.09
N ARG A 21 -32.30 46.67 1.05
CA ARG A 21 -32.10 45.48 1.92
C ARG A 21 -32.24 44.21 1.11
N TRP A 22 -33.24 44.13 0.22
CA TRP A 22 -33.42 42.96 -0.66
C TRP A 22 -32.29 42.83 -1.67
N LEU A 23 -31.82 43.93 -2.24
CA LEU A 23 -30.64 43.94 -3.12
C LEU A 23 -29.37 43.46 -2.42
N GLY A 24 -29.15 43.90 -1.17
CA GLY A 24 -28.01 43.45 -0.37
C GLY A 24 -28.00 41.98 -0.06
N THR A 25 -29.20 41.43 0.28
CA THR A 25 -29.32 39.97 0.55
C THR A 25 -29.13 39.12 -0.74
N LEU A 26 -29.67 39.57 -1.88
CA LEU A 26 -29.48 38.87 -3.15
C LEU A 26 -28.01 38.89 -3.58
N LEU A 27 -27.32 40.01 -3.39
CA LEU A 27 -25.90 40.12 -3.73
C LEU A 27 -25.02 39.27 -2.84
N ALA A 28 -25.32 39.22 -1.53
CA ALA A 28 -24.63 38.33 -0.58
C ALA A 28 -24.85 36.85 -0.92
N PHE A 29 -26.07 36.48 -1.33
CA PHE A 29 -26.40 35.10 -1.73
C PHE A 29 -25.70 34.72 -3.04
N ALA A 30 -25.67 35.61 -4.02
CA ALA A 30 -24.94 35.40 -5.28
C ALA A 30 -23.44 35.23 -5.06
N LEU A 31 -22.87 36.03 -4.14
CA LEU A 31 -21.46 35.95 -3.78
C LEU A 31 -21.12 34.66 -3.02
N LEU A 32 -22.02 34.20 -2.16
CA LEU A 32 -21.89 32.92 -1.47
C LEU A 32 -21.93 31.76 -2.46
N ILE A 33 -22.89 31.76 -3.40
CA ILE A 33 -22.99 30.72 -4.43
C ILE A 33 -21.74 30.74 -5.32
N PHE A 34 -21.23 31.91 -5.69
CA PHE A 34 -20.01 32.05 -6.47
C PHE A 34 -18.78 31.51 -5.73
N LEU A 35 -18.65 31.79 -4.41
CA LEU A 35 -17.58 31.24 -3.58
C LEU A 35 -17.68 29.73 -3.45
N ILE A 36 -18.87 29.19 -3.22
CA ILE A 36 -19.07 27.74 -3.18
C ILE A 36 -18.70 27.11 -4.52
N HIS A 37 -19.12 27.73 -5.63
CA HIS A 37 -18.82 27.21 -6.97
C HIS A 37 -17.34 27.28 -7.30
N THR A 38 -16.60 28.31 -6.86
CA THR A 38 -15.15 28.40 -7.01
C THR A 38 -14.41 27.40 -6.13
N VAL A 39 -14.83 27.25 -4.87
CA VAL A 39 -14.26 26.24 -3.95
C VAL A 39 -14.49 24.81 -4.48
N VAL A 40 -15.69 24.50 -4.95
CA VAL A 40 -15.99 23.18 -5.53
C VAL A 40 -15.17 22.94 -6.82
N ARG A 41 -14.99 23.97 -7.65
CA ARG A 41 -14.15 23.83 -8.86
C ARG A 41 -12.66 23.71 -8.55
N THR A 42 -12.14 24.43 -7.54
CA THR A 42 -10.73 24.32 -7.15
C THR A 42 -10.44 23.06 -6.34
N SER A 43 -11.41 22.52 -5.62
CA SER A 43 -11.28 21.22 -4.93
C SER A 43 -11.43 20.02 -5.90
N GLY A 44 -12.03 20.22 -7.07
CA GLY A 44 -12.20 19.19 -8.11
C GLY A 44 -11.01 19.03 -9.06
N THR A 45 -9.94 19.84 -8.94
CA THR A 45 -8.70 19.66 -9.71
C THR A 45 -7.61 18.91 -8.94
N SER A 46 -7.94 18.20 -7.88
CA SER A 46 -7.14 17.01 -7.49
C SER A 46 -7.31 16.04 -8.65
N SER A 47 -6.27 15.85 -9.46
CA SER A 47 -6.22 14.96 -10.61
C SER A 47 -7.11 13.74 -10.36
N GLU A 48 -8.29 13.73 -10.98
CA GLU A 48 -9.06 12.51 -11.20
C GLU A 48 -8.15 11.63 -12.04
N GLY A 49 -7.30 10.87 -11.35
CA GLY A 49 -6.66 9.73 -11.95
C GLY A 49 -7.78 8.93 -12.56
N SER A 50 -7.65 8.57 -13.83
CA SER A 50 -8.66 7.71 -14.47
C SER A 50 -8.96 6.55 -13.50
N PRO A 51 -10.17 6.00 -13.45
CA PRO A 51 -10.48 4.84 -12.60
C PRO A 51 -9.44 3.72 -12.74
N GLU A 52 -8.81 3.59 -13.89
CA GLU A 52 -7.70 2.69 -14.16
C GLU A 52 -6.44 3.05 -13.36
N ALA A 53 -6.10 4.34 -13.21
CA ALA A 53 -4.92 4.76 -12.45
C ALA A 53 -5.10 4.48 -10.95
N GLU A 54 -6.31 4.62 -10.41
CA GLU A 54 -6.60 4.29 -9.02
C GLU A 54 -6.59 2.77 -8.78
N ILE A 55 -7.17 1.98 -9.67
CA ILE A 55 -7.11 0.52 -9.64
C ILE A 55 -5.65 0.05 -9.69
N ASN A 56 -4.84 0.64 -10.56
CA ASN A 56 -3.44 0.31 -10.70
C ASN A 56 -2.66 0.64 -9.42
N ARG A 57 -2.92 1.80 -8.82
CA ARG A 57 -2.27 2.21 -7.56
C ARG A 57 -2.63 1.29 -6.40
N VAL A 58 -3.91 0.92 -6.25
CA VAL A 58 -4.35 -0.03 -5.23
C VAL A 58 -3.70 -1.39 -5.46
N SER A 59 -3.66 -1.85 -6.71
CA SER A 59 -2.99 -3.10 -7.09
C SER A 59 -1.51 -3.10 -6.74
N GLU A 60 -0.77 -2.02 -7.02
CA GLU A 60 0.65 -1.88 -6.66
C GLU A 60 0.87 -1.95 -5.14
N ILE A 61 0.01 -1.30 -4.36
CA ILE A 61 0.08 -1.35 -2.89
C ILE A 61 -0.13 -2.77 -2.38
N VAL A 62 -1.14 -3.47 -2.88
CA VAL A 62 -1.43 -4.86 -2.48
C VAL A 62 -0.27 -5.78 -2.86
N ILE A 63 0.27 -5.64 -4.08
CA ILE A 63 1.42 -6.43 -4.54
C ILE A 63 2.64 -6.13 -3.66
N ALA A 64 2.91 -4.86 -3.36
CA ALA A 64 4.04 -4.47 -2.51
C ALA A 64 3.93 -5.06 -1.10
N GLN A 65 2.73 -5.07 -0.51
CA GLN A 65 2.47 -5.68 0.79
C GLN A 65 2.63 -7.19 0.75
N ASP A 66 2.14 -7.85 -0.29
CA ASP A 66 2.25 -9.31 -0.47
C ASP A 66 3.71 -9.75 -0.71
N GLN A 67 4.53 -8.89 -1.31
CA GLN A 67 5.96 -9.09 -1.54
C GLN A 67 6.85 -8.59 -0.39
N ALA A 68 6.29 -8.14 0.73
CA ALA A 68 7.06 -7.67 1.87
C ALA A 68 8.03 -8.76 2.37
N PRO A 69 9.26 -8.39 2.79
CA PRO A 69 10.21 -9.34 3.33
C PRO A 69 9.76 -9.87 4.69
N HIS A 70 9.79 -11.20 4.81
CA HIS A 70 9.60 -11.91 6.06
C HIS A 70 10.95 -12.43 6.55
N THR A 71 11.16 -12.46 7.86
CA THR A 71 12.39 -12.97 8.48
C THR A 71 12.08 -13.98 9.56
N ALA A 72 12.97 -14.97 9.71
CA ALA A 72 12.95 -15.92 10.82
C ALA A 72 14.39 -16.33 11.17
N PRO A 73 14.64 -16.79 12.40
CA PRO A 73 15.95 -17.37 12.75
C PRO A 73 16.16 -18.71 12.00
N LEU A 74 17.40 -18.98 11.63
CA LEU A 74 17.82 -20.33 11.22
C LEU A 74 17.98 -21.17 12.48
N LEU A 75 17.21 -22.26 12.57
CA LEU A 75 17.25 -23.10 13.76
C LEU A 75 18.51 -23.99 13.77
N PRO A 76 19.06 -24.28 14.96
CA PRO A 76 20.19 -25.19 15.09
C PRO A 76 19.84 -26.58 14.52
N GLY A 77 20.74 -27.11 13.67
CA GLY A 77 20.54 -28.39 13.01
C GLY A 77 19.83 -28.33 11.66
N ASP A 78 19.24 -27.20 11.29
CA ASP A 78 18.71 -27.00 9.96
C ASP A 78 19.83 -26.71 8.96
N THR A 79 19.70 -27.26 7.76
CA THR A 79 20.45 -26.75 6.61
C THR A 79 19.82 -25.47 6.09
N ALA A 80 20.60 -24.62 5.42
CA ALA A 80 20.08 -23.40 4.78
C ALA A 80 18.80 -23.65 3.95
N ARG A 81 18.78 -24.77 3.21
CA ARG A 81 17.64 -25.15 2.38
C ARG A 81 16.45 -25.63 3.21
N SER A 82 16.65 -26.52 4.18
CA SER A 82 15.55 -27.08 4.98
C SER A 82 14.90 -26.00 5.86
N GLY A 83 15.70 -25.16 6.49
CA GLY A 83 15.21 -24.05 7.31
C GLY A 83 14.36 -23.08 6.49
N LEU A 84 14.85 -22.68 5.30
CA LEU A 84 14.09 -21.79 4.41
C LEU A 84 12.79 -22.43 3.91
N GLN A 85 12.80 -23.72 3.53
CA GLN A 85 11.60 -24.45 3.13
C GLN A 85 10.57 -24.53 4.26
N GLY A 86 11.04 -24.79 5.49
CA GLY A 86 10.21 -24.82 6.68
C GLY A 86 9.55 -23.47 6.99
N ALA A 87 10.33 -22.39 6.93
CA ALA A 87 9.87 -21.03 7.16
C ALA A 87 8.82 -20.59 6.12
N ILE A 88 9.09 -20.80 4.83
CA ILE A 88 8.13 -20.50 3.76
C ILE A 88 6.87 -21.35 3.90
N ALA A 89 7.00 -22.64 4.25
CA ALA A 89 5.84 -23.51 4.46
C ALA A 89 4.96 -23.02 5.61
N ALA A 90 5.55 -22.54 6.70
CA ALA A 90 4.81 -21.96 7.83
C ALA A 90 4.09 -20.65 7.42
N ASP A 91 4.77 -19.77 6.70
CA ASP A 91 4.19 -18.53 6.18
C ASP A 91 3.00 -18.83 5.25
N VAL A 92 3.16 -19.71 4.28
CA VAL A 92 2.09 -20.08 3.33
C VAL A 92 0.88 -20.70 4.07
N ARG A 93 1.10 -21.56 5.07
CA ARG A 93 -0.02 -22.08 5.88
C ARG A 93 -0.73 -20.96 6.65
N ASN A 94 -0.01 -19.97 7.15
CA ASN A 94 -0.59 -18.80 7.79
C ASN A 94 -1.44 -17.99 6.82
N ARG A 95 -0.94 -17.72 5.62
CA ARG A 95 -1.66 -17.03 4.56
C ARG A 95 -2.92 -17.80 4.12
N ILE A 96 -2.85 -19.12 4.02
CA ILE A 96 -4.03 -19.96 3.74
C ILE A 96 -5.08 -19.83 4.86
N ARG A 97 -4.66 -19.82 6.14
CA ARG A 97 -5.60 -19.65 7.26
C ARG A 97 -6.24 -18.26 7.30
N ARG A 98 -5.57 -17.23 6.73
CA ARG A 98 -6.10 -15.86 6.60
C ARG A 98 -6.83 -15.63 5.27
N GLU A 99 -7.02 -16.70 4.48
CA GLU A 99 -7.67 -16.62 3.16
C GLU A 99 -6.94 -15.75 2.12
N GLU A 100 -5.65 -15.45 2.36
CA GLU A 100 -4.79 -14.71 1.42
C GLU A 100 -4.28 -15.60 0.28
N LEU A 101 -4.21 -16.90 0.51
CA LEU A 101 -3.83 -17.91 -0.49
C LEU A 101 -4.80 -19.08 -0.46
N THR A 102 -5.05 -19.65 -1.63
CA THR A 102 -5.87 -20.85 -1.75
C THR A 102 -5.08 -22.09 -1.29
N GLY A 103 -5.66 -22.88 -0.38
CA GLY A 103 -5.07 -24.13 0.13
C GLY A 103 -5.67 -25.39 -0.46
N PRO A 104 -5.18 -26.59 -0.12
CA PRO A 104 -4.10 -26.85 0.85
C PRO A 104 -2.69 -26.69 0.26
N LEU A 105 -1.69 -26.45 1.14
CA LEU A 105 -0.27 -26.49 0.78
C LEU A 105 0.14 -27.92 0.39
N GLN A 106 0.68 -28.08 -0.80
CA GLN A 106 1.11 -29.36 -1.34
C GLN A 106 2.62 -29.58 -1.23
N SER A 107 3.42 -28.58 -1.59
CA SER A 107 4.88 -28.70 -1.50
C SER A 107 5.56 -27.33 -1.48
N VAL A 108 6.76 -27.28 -0.87
CA VAL A 108 7.74 -26.19 -0.98
C VAL A 108 9.05 -26.79 -1.44
N ARG A 109 9.62 -26.27 -2.51
CA ARG A 109 10.90 -26.71 -3.05
C ARG A 109 11.80 -25.51 -3.30
N CYS A 110 12.97 -25.47 -2.64
CA CYS A 110 13.95 -24.42 -2.81
C CYS A 110 15.20 -24.96 -3.51
N ALA A 111 15.76 -24.18 -4.42
CA ALA A 111 17.05 -24.44 -5.07
C ALA A 111 17.90 -23.16 -5.02
N PRO A 112 19.23 -23.28 -4.97
CA PRO A 112 20.12 -22.13 -5.09
C PRO A 112 19.80 -21.36 -6.39
N SER A 113 19.72 -20.03 -6.31
CA SER A 113 19.38 -19.17 -7.44
C SER A 113 20.56 -18.31 -7.93
N GLY A 114 21.71 -18.42 -7.27
CA GLY A 114 22.93 -17.72 -7.62
C GLY A 114 24.10 -18.10 -6.73
N PRO A 115 25.29 -17.51 -6.98
CA PRO A 115 26.45 -17.75 -6.15
C PRO A 115 26.27 -17.18 -4.74
N SER A 116 26.84 -17.86 -3.75
CA SER A 116 26.86 -17.36 -2.38
C SER A 116 27.87 -16.22 -2.25
N GLN A 117 27.49 -15.15 -1.57
CA GLN A 117 28.33 -13.99 -1.33
C GLN A 117 28.36 -13.64 0.18
N ALA A 118 29.55 -13.52 0.75
CA ALA A 118 29.75 -13.09 2.13
C ALA A 118 28.94 -13.87 3.19
N GLY A 119 28.67 -15.18 2.96
CA GLY A 119 27.88 -16.01 3.85
C GLY A 119 26.36 -15.91 3.63
N ARG A 120 25.93 -15.20 2.58
CA ARG A 120 24.55 -15.12 2.13
C ARG A 120 24.31 -16.05 0.96
N HIS A 121 23.30 -16.88 1.07
CA HIS A 121 22.96 -17.92 0.10
C HIS A 121 21.59 -17.63 -0.51
N PRO A 122 21.51 -17.21 -1.80
CA PRO A 122 20.24 -16.95 -2.46
C PRO A 122 19.56 -18.23 -2.91
N PHE A 123 18.25 -18.27 -2.75
CA PHE A 123 17.38 -19.38 -3.15
C PHE A 123 16.17 -18.88 -3.95
N GLY A 124 15.82 -19.62 -5.00
CA GLY A 124 14.51 -19.57 -5.64
C GLY A 124 13.66 -20.73 -5.11
N CYS A 125 12.47 -20.41 -4.63
CA CYS A 125 11.57 -21.41 -4.07
C CYS A 125 10.26 -21.45 -4.85
N THR A 126 9.80 -22.66 -5.16
CA THR A 126 8.48 -22.89 -5.75
C THR A 126 7.58 -23.54 -4.71
N VAL A 127 6.43 -22.92 -4.48
CA VAL A 127 5.37 -23.38 -3.60
C VAL A 127 4.21 -23.86 -4.45
N ARG A 128 3.68 -25.05 -4.18
CA ARG A 128 2.43 -25.53 -4.78
C ARG A 128 1.33 -25.57 -3.73
N SER A 129 0.21 -24.91 -4.04
CA SER A 129 -0.96 -24.88 -3.16
C SER A 129 -2.22 -24.90 -4.03
N ALA A 130 -3.16 -25.80 -3.73
CA ALA A 130 -4.40 -25.99 -4.49
C ALA A 130 -4.19 -26.10 -6.02
N GLY A 131 -3.08 -26.73 -6.45
CA GLY A 131 -2.74 -26.87 -7.88
C GLY A 131 -2.08 -25.63 -8.51
N ILE A 132 -2.00 -24.49 -7.80
CA ILE A 132 -1.37 -23.26 -8.25
C ILE A 132 0.10 -23.24 -7.77
N SER A 133 0.99 -22.70 -8.60
CA SER A 133 2.41 -22.50 -8.26
C SER A 133 2.70 -21.04 -7.96
N PHE A 134 3.31 -20.80 -6.82
CA PHE A 134 3.79 -19.48 -6.40
C PHE A 134 5.31 -19.48 -6.32
N LEU A 135 5.91 -18.37 -6.68
CA LEU A 135 7.36 -18.19 -6.58
C LEU A 135 7.71 -17.36 -5.34
N PHE A 136 8.77 -17.77 -4.66
CA PHE A 136 9.38 -17.05 -3.56
C PHE A 136 10.88 -16.88 -3.83
N LEU A 137 11.43 -15.76 -3.42
CA LEU A 137 12.87 -15.55 -3.32
C LEU A 137 13.25 -15.60 -1.85
N GLY A 138 14.38 -16.21 -1.55
CA GLY A 138 14.88 -16.27 -0.19
C GLY A 138 16.39 -16.10 -0.14
N VAL A 139 16.85 -15.56 0.97
CA VAL A 139 18.28 -15.46 1.30
C VAL A 139 18.48 -16.04 2.69
N VAL A 140 19.45 -16.94 2.80
CA VAL A 140 19.91 -17.45 4.09
C VAL A 140 21.25 -16.77 4.40
N ASP A 141 21.31 -16.06 5.50
CA ASP A 141 22.53 -15.48 6.04
C ASP A 141 23.03 -16.36 7.20
N GLU A 142 24.06 -17.17 6.91
CA GLU A 142 24.61 -18.11 7.90
C GLU A 142 25.35 -17.40 9.02
N ARG A 143 25.88 -16.18 8.79
CA ARG A 143 26.59 -15.42 9.82
C ARG A 143 25.63 -14.78 10.81
N ALA A 144 24.53 -14.29 10.29
CA ALA A 144 23.46 -13.69 11.11
C ALA A 144 22.46 -14.73 11.61
N GLU A 145 22.59 -16.00 11.19
CA GLU A 145 21.65 -17.09 11.49
C GLU A 145 20.20 -16.71 11.16
N THR A 146 20.00 -16.05 10.00
CA THR A 146 18.69 -15.54 9.60
C THR A 146 18.26 -16.05 8.24
N LEU A 147 16.97 -16.28 8.12
CA LEU A 147 16.24 -16.57 6.89
C LEU A 147 15.42 -15.36 6.50
N THR A 148 15.51 -14.92 5.26
CA THR A 148 14.66 -13.84 4.72
C THR A 148 14.01 -14.34 3.44
N TRP A 149 12.70 -14.11 3.26
CA TRP A 149 12.01 -14.49 2.03
C TRP A 149 10.93 -13.47 1.66
N CYS A 150 10.66 -13.39 0.35
CA CYS A 150 9.60 -12.60 -0.25
C CYS A 150 8.80 -13.48 -1.22
N LYS A 151 7.49 -13.32 -1.26
CA LYS A 151 6.69 -13.86 -2.35
C LYS A 151 6.99 -13.04 -3.61
N ARG A 152 7.17 -13.71 -4.73
CA ARG A 152 7.33 -13.07 -6.03
C ARG A 152 6.03 -13.25 -6.81
N ASP A 153 5.32 -12.17 -7.05
CA ASP A 153 4.18 -12.23 -7.95
C ASP A 153 4.62 -12.45 -9.39
N PRO A 154 3.83 -13.15 -10.20
CA PRO A 154 4.13 -13.29 -11.61
C PRO A 154 4.21 -11.90 -12.27
N PRO A 155 5.04 -11.71 -13.29
CA PRO A 155 5.06 -10.47 -14.04
C PRO A 155 3.64 -10.21 -14.59
N PRO A 156 3.20 -8.95 -14.62
CA PRO A 156 1.90 -8.61 -15.15
C PRO A 156 1.79 -9.05 -16.62
N ALA A 157 0.59 -9.35 -17.07
CA ALA A 157 0.30 -9.43 -18.48
C ALA A 157 0.74 -8.11 -19.16
N SER A 158 1.10 -8.17 -20.44
CA SER A 158 1.76 -7.09 -21.19
C SER A 158 1.13 -5.69 -21.11
N ASN A 159 -0.09 -5.57 -20.60
CA ASN A 159 -0.84 -4.32 -20.41
C ASN A 159 -1.11 -3.99 -18.93
N ALA A 160 -0.55 -4.74 -17.99
CA ALA A 160 -0.73 -4.46 -16.57
C ALA A 160 0.33 -3.45 -16.08
N PRO A 161 0.05 -2.71 -15.01
CA PRO A 161 1.01 -1.79 -14.43
C PRO A 161 2.28 -2.51 -13.97
N PRO A 162 3.42 -1.81 -13.87
CA PRO A 162 4.66 -2.40 -13.40
C PRO A 162 4.46 -3.03 -12.03
N THR A 163 4.93 -4.26 -11.85
CA THR A 163 4.96 -4.90 -10.53
C THR A 163 5.87 -4.12 -9.59
N ALA A 164 5.47 -4.01 -8.33
CA ALA A 164 6.32 -3.43 -7.31
C ALA A 164 7.67 -4.17 -7.25
N PRO A 165 8.79 -3.45 -7.11
CA PRO A 165 10.10 -4.07 -7.07
C PRO A 165 10.24 -4.93 -5.82
N ILE A 166 10.75 -6.14 -5.98
CA ILE A 166 11.05 -7.03 -4.85
C ILE A 166 12.12 -6.37 -3.97
N SER A 167 11.92 -6.44 -2.66
CA SER A 167 12.87 -5.92 -1.66
C SER A 167 14.30 -6.42 -1.89
N SER A 168 15.27 -5.53 -1.74
CA SER A 168 16.70 -5.89 -1.78
C SER A 168 17.08 -6.91 -0.69
N ALA A 169 16.31 -6.99 0.40
CA ALA A 169 16.53 -7.99 1.46
C ALA A 169 16.37 -9.43 0.95
N CYS A 170 15.54 -9.65 -0.07
CA CYS A 170 15.30 -10.97 -0.68
C CYS A 170 16.17 -11.24 -1.93
N ARG A 171 17.11 -10.35 -2.21
CA ARG A 171 18.13 -10.50 -3.27
C ARG A 171 19.51 -10.53 -2.64
N ALA A 172 20.37 -11.44 -3.07
CA ALA A 172 21.78 -11.48 -2.67
C ALA A 172 22.63 -10.72 -3.68
#